data_4613b54d71362a344bd1577db5b3a5b2
#
_entry.id   4613b54d71362a344bd1577db5b3a5b2
#
_cell.length_a   1.000
_cell.length_b   1.000
_cell.length_c   1.000
_cell.angle_alpha   90.00
_cell.angle_beta   90.00
_cell.angle_gamma   90.00
#
_symmetry.space_group_name_H-M   'P 1'
#
loop_
_entity.id
_entity.type
_entity.pdbx_description
1 polymer ?
#
loop_
_entity_poly.entity_id
_entity_poly.type
_entity_poly.pdbx_seq_one_letter_code
_entity_poly.pdbx_strand_id
1 'polypeptide(L)'
;MRKILRFGVIGLSMWGSLLASGLAQTATPVASVAAVDLTRYSGKWFEIASFPMFFQRQCVANTTAEYQANNSGGIRVVNRCATEKGVDEAVGVATVVPGFGNSRLKVSFFWPFSGDYWILGLDPEYRFAVVGSPNRKYLWILSRTPQLPAPLLDAALAAAQAQGFDLKELRYTSQKTN
;
A
#
# COMPACT_ATOMS: atom_id res chain seq x y z
N MET A 1 -14.90 -37.95 -81.73
CA MET A 1 -13.92 -37.11 -81.03
C MET A 1 -14.68 -36.20 -80.02
N ARG A 2 -14.74 -36.56 -78.77
CA ARG A 2 -15.46 -35.79 -77.73
C ARG A 2 -14.42 -35.05 -76.87
N LYS A 3 -14.43 -33.71 -76.87
CA LYS A 3 -13.64 -32.86 -76.02
C LYS A 3 -14.36 -32.74 -74.63
N ILE A 4 -13.67 -33.15 -73.54
CA ILE A 4 -14.16 -32.99 -72.19
C ILE A 4 -13.61 -31.67 -71.66
N LEU A 5 -14.51 -30.75 -71.32
CA LEU A 5 -14.19 -29.49 -70.62
C LEU A 5 -14.10 -29.76 -69.14
N ARG A 6 -12.93 -29.48 -68.52
CA ARG A 6 -12.74 -29.51 -67.07
C ARG A 6 -12.99 -28.12 -66.50
N PHE A 7 -14.01 -27.97 -65.68
CA PHE A 7 -14.25 -26.79 -64.86
C PHE A 7 -13.41 -26.87 -63.60
N GLY A 8 -12.48 -25.94 -63.43
CA GLY A 8 -11.73 -25.77 -62.18
C GLY A 8 -12.56 -24.99 -61.17
N VAL A 9 -12.75 -25.58 -59.98
CA VAL A 9 -13.39 -24.90 -58.84
C VAL A 9 -12.31 -24.12 -58.11
N ILE A 10 -12.42 -22.78 -58.09
CA ILE A 10 -11.57 -21.89 -57.30
C ILE A 10 -12.19 -21.82 -55.88
N GLY A 11 -11.56 -22.49 -54.93
CA GLY A 11 -11.91 -22.39 -53.52
C GLY A 11 -11.41 -21.07 -52.91
N LEU A 12 -12.35 -20.20 -52.58
CA LEU A 12 -12.08 -18.93 -51.87
C LEU A 12 -11.94 -19.24 -50.36
N SER A 13 -10.71 -19.31 -49.85
CA SER A 13 -10.43 -19.45 -48.42
C SER A 13 -10.63 -18.10 -47.74
N MET A 14 -11.74 -17.90 -47.04
CA MET A 14 -11.95 -16.76 -46.14
C MET A 14 -11.16 -17.01 -44.85
N TRP A 15 -10.04 -16.33 -44.69
CA TRP A 15 -9.37 -16.21 -43.41
C TRP A 15 -10.12 -15.18 -42.56
N GLY A 16 -10.93 -15.65 -41.63
CA GLY A 16 -11.55 -14.82 -40.57
C GLY A 16 -10.50 -14.38 -39.58
N SER A 17 -10.09 -13.11 -39.61
CA SER A 17 -9.27 -12.51 -38.55
C SER A 17 -10.12 -12.35 -37.30
N LEU A 18 -9.93 -13.21 -36.30
CA LEU A 18 -10.43 -12.99 -34.93
C LEU A 18 -9.68 -11.79 -34.33
N LEU A 19 -10.32 -10.62 -34.31
CA LEU A 19 -9.89 -9.49 -33.53
C LEU A 19 -10.16 -9.85 -32.05
N ALA A 20 -9.14 -10.31 -31.33
CA ALA A 20 -9.17 -10.43 -29.90
C ALA A 20 -9.21 -9.00 -29.31
N SER A 21 -10.41 -8.54 -28.97
CA SER A 21 -10.60 -7.32 -28.19
C SER A 21 -10.06 -7.57 -26.78
N GLY A 22 -8.80 -7.18 -26.55
CA GLY A 22 -8.20 -7.14 -25.24
C GLY A 22 -8.97 -6.15 -24.37
N LEU A 23 -9.85 -6.65 -23.51
CA LEU A 23 -10.48 -5.84 -22.45
C LEU A 23 -9.34 -5.34 -21.55
N ALA A 24 -9.03 -4.06 -21.63
CA ALA A 24 -8.16 -3.41 -20.67
C ALA A 24 -8.79 -3.57 -19.28
N GLN A 25 -8.20 -4.41 -18.46
CA GLN A 25 -8.64 -4.64 -17.10
C GLN A 25 -8.36 -3.36 -16.30
N THR A 26 -9.39 -2.55 -16.06
CA THR A 26 -9.25 -1.37 -15.20
C THR A 26 -8.93 -1.85 -13.80
N ALA A 27 -7.77 -1.43 -13.27
CA ALA A 27 -7.37 -1.81 -11.93
C ALA A 27 -8.44 -1.35 -10.92
N THR A 28 -8.89 -2.29 -10.07
CA THR A 28 -9.86 -1.98 -9.00
C THR A 28 -9.35 -0.82 -8.15
N PRO A 29 -10.19 0.20 -7.86
CA PRO A 29 -9.79 1.29 -6.97
C PRO A 29 -9.34 0.77 -5.61
N VAL A 30 -8.32 1.41 -5.04
CA VAL A 30 -7.86 1.10 -3.68
C VAL A 30 -8.96 1.45 -2.68
N ALA A 31 -9.25 0.55 -1.76
CA ALA A 31 -10.22 0.74 -0.70
C ALA A 31 -9.55 0.70 0.68
N SER A 32 -9.95 1.60 1.57
CA SER A 32 -9.56 1.56 2.98
C SER A 32 -10.51 0.63 3.76
N VAL A 33 -10.09 0.17 4.94
CA VAL A 33 -10.97 -0.57 5.88
C VAL A 33 -12.19 0.28 6.24
N ALA A 34 -13.30 -0.36 6.64
CA ALA A 34 -14.56 0.33 6.88
C ALA A 34 -14.50 1.35 8.03
N ALA A 35 -13.81 0.99 9.12
CA ALA A 35 -13.68 1.86 10.28
C ALA A 35 -12.40 1.57 11.07
N VAL A 36 -11.90 2.61 11.77
CA VAL A 36 -10.73 2.55 12.66
C VAL A 36 -11.07 3.26 13.97
N ASP A 37 -10.87 2.58 15.07
CA ASP A 37 -10.86 3.18 16.39
C ASP A 37 -9.50 3.86 16.59
N LEU A 38 -9.47 5.19 16.54
CA LEU A 38 -8.24 5.97 16.66
C LEU A 38 -7.61 5.85 18.05
N THR A 39 -8.38 5.57 19.10
CA THR A 39 -7.84 5.34 20.43
C THR A 39 -7.00 4.07 20.46
N ARG A 40 -7.50 2.99 19.88
CA ARG A 40 -6.76 1.73 19.72
C ARG A 40 -5.60 1.85 18.73
N TYR A 41 -5.76 2.70 17.70
CA TYR A 41 -4.72 2.92 16.69
C TYR A 41 -3.57 3.77 17.21
N SER A 42 -3.81 4.61 18.22
CA SER A 42 -2.81 5.48 18.85
C SER A 42 -1.66 4.70 19.47
N GLY A 43 -0.57 5.39 19.77
CA GLY A 43 0.66 4.85 20.31
C GLY A 43 1.67 4.43 19.24
N LYS A 44 2.62 3.60 19.63
CA LYS A 44 3.79 3.22 18.82
C LYS A 44 3.48 2.06 17.89
N TRP A 45 3.99 2.20 16.66
CA TRP A 45 4.04 1.16 15.63
C TRP A 45 5.48 1.01 15.12
N PHE A 46 5.89 -0.23 14.85
CA PHE A 46 7.15 -0.57 14.21
C PHE A 46 6.90 -0.81 12.73
N GLU A 47 7.70 -0.20 11.86
CA GLU A 47 7.69 -0.52 10.43
C GLU A 47 8.32 -1.89 10.22
N ILE A 48 7.58 -2.85 9.70
CA ILE A 48 8.07 -4.19 9.36
C ILE A 48 8.60 -4.22 7.93
N ALA A 49 7.88 -3.54 7.02
CA ALA A 49 8.28 -3.40 5.63
C ALA A 49 7.64 -2.15 5.01
N SER A 50 8.27 -1.62 3.98
CA SER A 50 7.76 -0.48 3.21
C SER A 50 8.25 -0.51 1.77
N PHE A 51 7.59 0.23 0.90
CA PHE A 51 8.15 0.56 -0.41
C PHE A 51 9.31 1.56 -0.26
N PRO A 52 10.28 1.57 -1.20
CA PRO A 52 11.33 2.57 -1.20
C PRO A 52 10.75 3.98 -1.38
N MET A 53 11.14 4.91 -0.49
CA MET A 53 10.65 6.28 -0.53
C MET A 53 11.81 7.26 -0.41
N PHE A 54 11.80 8.33 -1.22
CA PHE A 54 12.89 9.30 -1.26
C PHE A 54 13.09 10.03 0.07
N PHE A 55 11.99 10.26 0.82
CA PHE A 55 12.02 10.97 2.10
C PHE A 55 12.40 10.07 3.30
N GLN A 56 12.62 8.78 3.08
CA GLN A 56 13.00 7.80 4.11
C GLN A 56 14.32 7.09 3.76
N ARG A 57 15.00 7.51 2.69
CA ARG A 57 16.22 6.86 2.17
C ARG A 57 17.41 6.88 3.12
N GLN A 58 17.43 7.80 4.09
CA GLN A 58 18.47 7.90 5.13
C GLN A 58 18.27 6.88 6.24
N CYS A 59 17.07 6.30 6.37
CA CYS A 59 16.73 5.33 7.41
C CYS A 59 17.36 3.97 7.08
N VAL A 60 18.15 3.43 8.00
CA VAL A 60 18.82 2.13 7.83
C VAL A 60 18.22 1.04 8.73
N ALA A 61 17.55 1.41 9.83
CA ALA A 61 16.93 0.46 10.77
C ALA A 61 15.98 1.18 11.74
N ASN A 62 15.27 0.39 12.57
CA ASN A 62 14.48 0.84 13.73
C ASN A 62 13.45 1.92 13.40
N THR A 63 12.87 1.87 12.20
CA THR A 63 11.83 2.81 11.80
C THR A 63 10.55 2.56 12.60
N THR A 64 10.04 3.62 13.20
CA THR A 64 8.80 3.61 14.00
C THR A 64 7.94 4.81 13.67
N ALA A 65 6.61 4.66 13.86
CA ALA A 65 5.65 5.74 13.83
C ALA A 65 4.88 5.76 15.16
N GLU A 66 4.67 6.94 15.72
CA GLU A 66 3.90 7.12 16.94
C GLU A 66 2.77 8.12 16.69
N TYR A 67 1.55 7.73 17.04
CA TYR A 67 0.35 8.52 16.83
C TYR A 67 -0.26 8.91 18.17
N GLN A 68 -0.53 10.20 18.36
CA GLN A 68 -1.10 10.75 19.59
C GLN A 68 -2.18 11.76 19.23
N ALA A 69 -3.34 11.68 19.87
CA ALA A 69 -4.33 12.76 19.76
C ALA A 69 -3.72 14.07 20.22
N ASN A 70 -3.96 15.16 19.49
CA ASN A 70 -3.56 16.49 19.90
C ASN A 70 -4.77 17.31 20.37
N ASN A 71 -4.50 18.39 21.12
CA ASN A 71 -5.53 19.25 21.70
C ASN A 71 -6.33 20.07 20.67
N SER A 72 -5.91 20.07 19.39
CA SER A 72 -6.57 20.80 18.29
C SER A 72 -7.43 19.89 17.40
N GLY A 73 -7.73 18.67 17.81
CA GLY A 73 -8.57 17.72 17.07
C GLY A 73 -7.86 16.96 15.95
N GLY A 74 -6.54 17.12 15.80
CA GLY A 74 -5.71 16.34 14.90
C GLY A 74 -4.99 15.20 15.61
N ILE A 75 -4.14 14.51 14.87
CA ILE A 75 -3.29 13.43 15.38
C ILE A 75 -1.83 13.85 15.17
N ARG A 76 -1.08 14.01 16.25
CA ARG A 76 0.36 14.21 16.17
C ARG A 76 1.01 12.89 15.71
N VAL A 77 1.87 12.98 14.71
CA VAL A 77 2.62 11.85 14.16
C VAL A 77 4.10 12.10 14.40
N VAL A 78 4.79 11.14 14.99
CA VAL A 78 6.24 11.20 15.19
C VAL A 78 6.84 9.96 14.55
N ASN A 79 7.59 10.16 13.47
CA ASN A 79 8.37 9.10 12.84
C ASN A 79 9.81 9.18 13.31
N ARG A 80 10.42 8.04 13.65
CA ARG A 80 11.82 7.92 14.02
C ARG A 80 12.47 6.78 13.27
N CYS A 81 13.75 6.93 12.92
CA CYS A 81 14.54 5.82 12.41
C CYS A 81 16.02 6.00 12.79
N ALA A 82 16.75 4.88 12.82
CA ALA A 82 18.20 4.92 12.89
C ALA A 82 18.79 5.29 11.51
N THR A 83 19.80 6.15 11.52
CA THR A 83 20.60 6.53 10.36
C THR A 83 22.08 6.25 10.64
N GLU A 84 22.95 6.41 9.68
CA GLU A 84 24.42 6.32 9.89
C GLU A 84 24.95 7.38 10.87
N LYS A 85 24.22 8.48 11.07
CA LYS A 85 24.63 9.61 11.92
C LYS A 85 23.91 9.65 13.28
N GLY A 86 23.06 8.66 13.58
CA GLY A 86 22.26 8.63 14.81
C GLY A 86 20.78 8.40 14.54
N VAL A 87 19.91 8.99 15.34
CA VAL A 87 18.46 8.89 15.19
C VAL A 87 17.94 10.12 14.45
N ASP A 88 17.17 9.90 13.39
CA ASP A 88 16.41 10.95 12.71
C ASP A 88 14.96 10.93 13.19
N GLU A 89 14.37 12.12 13.35
CA GLU A 89 13.00 12.30 13.80
C GLU A 89 12.26 13.29 12.89
N ALA A 90 11.05 12.93 12.48
CA ALA A 90 10.15 13.81 11.78
C ALA A 90 8.82 13.90 12.53
N VAL A 91 8.36 15.13 12.80
CA VAL A 91 7.09 15.41 13.47
C VAL A 91 6.11 16.01 12.48
N GLY A 92 4.91 15.44 12.42
CA GLY A 92 3.85 15.86 11.53
C GLY A 92 2.49 15.84 12.20
N VAL A 93 1.48 16.18 11.43
CA VAL A 93 0.08 16.14 11.84
C VAL A 93 -0.72 15.34 10.82
N ALA A 94 -1.54 14.42 11.31
CA ALA A 94 -2.54 13.73 10.52
C ALA A 94 -3.93 14.30 10.81
N THR A 95 -4.72 14.48 9.76
CA THR A 95 -6.10 14.95 9.82
C THR A 95 -7.00 13.87 9.22
N VAL A 96 -8.08 13.55 9.90
CA VAL A 96 -9.07 12.56 9.41
C VAL A 96 -9.83 13.14 8.23
N VAL A 97 -10.00 12.34 7.17
CA VAL A 97 -10.90 12.65 6.06
C VAL A 97 -12.31 12.18 6.46
N PRO A 98 -13.31 13.09 6.55
CA PRO A 98 -14.65 12.72 6.97
C PRO A 98 -15.32 11.72 6.02
N GLY A 99 -16.24 10.89 6.55
CA GLY A 99 -17.05 9.99 5.75
C GLY A 99 -16.42 8.59 5.48
N PHE A 100 -15.23 8.31 6.03
CA PHE A 100 -14.52 7.04 5.80
C PHE A 100 -14.20 6.28 7.10
N GLY A 101 -14.99 6.42 8.13
CA GLY A 101 -14.81 5.69 9.39
C GLY A 101 -13.41 5.84 10.01
N ASN A 102 -12.79 7.00 9.88
CA ASN A 102 -11.42 7.32 10.32
C ASN A 102 -10.30 6.50 9.64
N SER A 103 -10.61 5.75 8.59
CA SER A 103 -9.61 4.89 7.91
C SER A 103 -8.78 5.64 6.86
N ARG A 104 -9.15 6.89 6.54
CA ARG A 104 -8.41 7.76 5.62
C ARG A 104 -7.96 9.03 6.31
N LEU A 105 -6.67 9.29 6.21
CA LEU A 105 -6.03 10.46 6.80
C LEU A 105 -5.24 11.22 5.73
N LYS A 106 -5.02 12.52 6.00
CA LYS A 106 -4.02 13.34 5.33
C LYS A 106 -2.90 13.61 6.33
N VAL A 107 -1.66 13.27 5.98
CA VAL A 107 -0.49 13.49 6.85
C VAL A 107 0.39 14.56 6.26
N SER A 108 0.74 15.57 7.06
CA SER A 108 1.63 16.65 6.69
C SER A 108 2.82 16.72 7.66
N PHE A 109 4.02 16.73 7.11
CA PHE A 109 5.27 17.00 7.81
C PHE A 109 5.80 18.42 7.47
N PHE A 110 5.37 18.98 6.32
CA PHE A 110 5.76 20.32 5.86
C PHE A 110 4.55 21.00 5.23
N TRP A 111 3.97 21.96 5.92
CA TRP A 111 2.91 22.75 5.36
C TRP A 111 3.39 23.56 4.14
N PRO A 112 2.62 23.65 3.02
CA PRO A 112 1.23 23.21 2.81
C PRO A 112 1.07 21.78 2.28
N PHE A 113 2.11 21.00 2.18
CA PHE A 113 2.10 19.68 1.55
C PHE A 113 1.54 18.61 2.49
N SER A 114 0.68 17.74 1.94
CA SER A 114 0.17 16.58 2.65
C SER A 114 0.11 15.36 1.74
N GLY A 115 0.26 14.17 2.32
CA GLY A 115 0.13 12.88 1.65
C GLY A 115 -1.11 12.11 2.09
N ASP A 116 -1.62 11.26 1.20
CA ASP A 116 -2.66 10.30 1.54
C ASP A 116 -2.09 9.19 2.42
N TYR A 117 -2.81 8.90 3.50
CA TYR A 117 -2.53 7.82 4.43
C TYR A 117 -3.81 7.03 4.65
N TRP A 118 -3.97 5.93 3.92
CA TRP A 118 -5.15 5.08 3.98
C TRP A 118 -4.81 3.77 4.67
N ILE A 119 -5.60 3.39 5.67
CA ILE A 119 -5.48 2.11 6.34
C ILE A 119 -6.23 1.09 5.49
N LEU A 120 -5.47 0.22 4.81
CA LEU A 120 -5.95 -0.72 3.78
C LEU A 120 -6.24 -2.11 4.37
N GLY A 121 -5.56 -2.43 5.46
CA GLY A 121 -5.74 -3.66 6.22
C GLY A 121 -5.44 -3.40 7.69
N LEU A 122 -6.20 -4.00 8.57
CA LEU A 122 -6.05 -3.84 10.01
C LEU A 122 -6.45 -5.15 10.70
N ASP A 123 -5.55 -5.66 11.53
CA ASP A 123 -5.86 -6.81 12.37
C ASP A 123 -6.97 -6.46 13.39
N PRO A 124 -7.96 -7.32 13.64
CA PRO A 124 -9.04 -7.04 14.59
C PRO A 124 -8.57 -6.68 16.00
N GLU A 125 -7.40 -7.21 16.40
CA GLU A 125 -6.75 -6.89 17.68
C GLU A 125 -5.72 -5.76 17.56
N TYR A 126 -5.60 -5.12 16.40
CA TYR A 126 -4.65 -4.03 16.11
C TYR A 126 -3.18 -4.43 16.26
N ARG A 127 -2.83 -5.70 16.01
CA ARG A 127 -1.44 -6.20 16.07
C ARG A 127 -0.64 -5.77 14.84
N PHE A 128 -1.27 -5.66 13.65
CA PHE A 128 -0.67 -5.09 12.45
C PHE A 128 -1.63 -4.12 11.74
N ALA A 129 -1.05 -3.24 10.94
CA ALA A 129 -1.77 -2.40 9.99
C ALA A 129 -1.04 -2.38 8.64
N VAL A 130 -1.81 -2.39 7.56
CA VAL A 130 -1.34 -2.13 6.20
C VAL A 130 -1.78 -0.73 5.81
N VAL A 131 -0.84 0.11 5.47
CA VAL A 131 -1.07 1.51 5.13
C VAL A 131 -0.57 1.79 3.72
N GLY A 132 -1.30 2.55 2.95
CA GLY A 132 -0.87 2.91 1.61
C GLY A 132 -1.56 4.15 1.05
N SER A 133 -1.17 4.50 -0.16
CA SER A 133 -1.77 5.59 -0.92
C SER A 133 -2.68 5.06 -2.04
N PRO A 134 -3.73 5.82 -2.44
CA PRO A 134 -4.68 5.38 -3.48
C PRO A 134 -4.03 5.18 -4.86
N ASN A 135 -2.89 5.82 -5.12
CA ASN A 135 -2.10 5.66 -6.35
C ASN A 135 -1.10 4.50 -6.30
N ARG A 136 -1.07 3.71 -5.21
CA ARG A 136 -0.17 2.58 -4.94
C ARG A 136 1.32 2.91 -4.95
N LYS A 137 1.70 4.19 -4.83
CA LYS A 137 3.11 4.60 -4.78
C LYS A 137 3.76 4.40 -3.40
N TYR A 138 2.96 4.35 -2.36
CA TYR A 138 3.43 4.22 -0.98
C TYR A 138 2.72 3.06 -0.31
N LEU A 139 3.50 2.24 0.41
CA LEU A 139 3.02 1.10 1.18
C LEU A 139 3.87 0.93 2.43
N TRP A 140 3.22 0.69 3.57
CA TRP A 140 3.85 0.32 4.83
C TRP A 140 3.12 -0.86 5.44
N ILE A 141 3.86 -1.79 6.02
CA ILE A 141 3.37 -2.81 6.94
C ILE A 141 3.87 -2.45 8.31
N LEU A 142 2.95 -2.16 9.21
CA LEU A 142 3.21 -1.73 10.58
C LEU A 142 2.82 -2.83 11.57
N SER A 143 3.54 -2.91 12.68
CA SER A 143 3.29 -3.88 13.76
C SER A 143 3.37 -3.21 15.13
N ARG A 144 2.66 -3.77 16.11
CA ARG A 144 2.79 -3.36 17.52
C ARG A 144 4.07 -3.86 18.17
N THR A 145 4.69 -4.86 17.58
CA THR A 145 5.95 -5.44 18.08
C THR A 145 7.06 -5.29 17.04
N PRO A 146 8.34 -5.24 17.44
CA PRO A 146 9.47 -5.14 16.51
C PRO A 146 9.54 -6.30 15.50
N GLN A 147 8.95 -7.43 15.85
CA GLN A 147 8.86 -8.61 14.98
C GLN A 147 7.39 -8.99 14.81
N LEU A 148 6.94 -9.13 13.57
CA LEU A 148 5.59 -9.59 13.27
C LEU A 148 5.62 -11.10 13.03
N PRO A 149 4.86 -11.92 13.78
CA PRO A 149 4.77 -13.37 13.54
C PRO A 149 4.36 -13.70 12.10
N ALA A 150 4.93 -14.76 11.54
CA ALA A 150 4.73 -15.12 10.13
C ALA A 150 3.24 -15.18 9.70
N PRO A 151 2.30 -15.78 10.45
CA PRO A 151 0.90 -15.77 10.03
C PRO A 151 0.27 -14.38 9.93
N LEU A 152 0.70 -13.44 10.79
CA LEU A 152 0.22 -12.05 10.73
C LEU A 152 0.88 -11.27 9.59
N LEU A 153 2.15 -11.55 9.31
CA LEU A 153 2.84 -10.98 8.16
C LEU A 153 2.19 -11.44 6.85
N ASP A 154 1.90 -12.72 6.72
CA ASP A 154 1.23 -13.28 5.54
C ASP A 154 -0.15 -12.64 5.34
N ALA A 155 -0.91 -12.45 6.41
CA ALA A 155 -2.21 -11.76 6.37
C ALA A 155 -2.06 -10.28 5.92
N ALA A 156 -1.03 -9.58 6.40
CA ALA A 156 -0.76 -8.20 6.00
C ALA A 156 -0.34 -8.11 4.52
N LEU A 157 0.52 -9.01 4.06
CA LEU A 157 0.93 -9.09 2.64
C LEU A 157 -0.27 -9.40 1.74
N ALA A 158 -1.12 -10.36 2.11
CA ALA A 158 -2.35 -10.69 1.38
C ALA A 158 -3.30 -9.48 1.30
N ALA A 159 -3.45 -8.71 2.39
CA ALA A 159 -4.26 -7.50 2.39
C ALA A 159 -3.72 -6.44 1.42
N ALA A 160 -2.39 -6.23 1.35
CA ALA A 160 -1.77 -5.33 0.38
C ALA A 160 -1.97 -5.82 -1.07
N GLN A 161 -1.78 -7.11 -1.34
CA GLN A 161 -2.00 -7.70 -2.66
C GLN A 161 -3.45 -7.59 -3.12
N ALA A 162 -4.42 -7.80 -2.22
CA ALA A 162 -5.84 -7.64 -2.50
C ALA A 162 -6.21 -6.22 -2.95
N GLN A 163 -5.43 -5.21 -2.52
CA GLN A 163 -5.55 -3.83 -2.97
C GLN A 163 -4.75 -3.54 -4.26
N GLY A 164 -4.14 -4.55 -4.87
CA GLY A 164 -3.41 -4.45 -6.14
C GLY A 164 -2.01 -3.85 -6.01
N PHE A 165 -1.38 -3.91 -4.84
CA PHE A 165 0.03 -3.54 -4.69
C PHE A 165 0.93 -4.66 -5.21
N ASP A 166 1.91 -4.32 -6.07
CA ASP A 166 2.97 -5.25 -6.48
C ASP A 166 4.07 -5.26 -5.42
N LEU A 167 4.18 -6.35 -4.69
CA LEU A 167 5.10 -6.46 -3.55
C LEU A 167 6.57 -6.69 -3.94
N LYS A 168 6.93 -6.73 -5.22
CA LYS A 168 8.33 -6.92 -5.68
C LYS A 168 9.27 -5.84 -5.15
N GLU A 169 8.77 -4.61 -4.98
CA GLU A 169 9.54 -3.47 -4.47
C GLU A 169 9.56 -3.40 -2.93
N LEU A 170 8.85 -4.31 -2.23
CA LEU A 170 8.74 -4.27 -0.77
C LEU A 170 10.11 -4.57 -0.13
N ARG A 171 10.53 -3.71 0.80
CA ARG A 171 11.75 -3.85 1.57
C ARG A 171 11.44 -4.04 3.04
N TYR A 172 12.06 -5.04 3.65
CA TYR A 172 11.89 -5.32 5.08
C TYR A 172 12.82 -4.43 5.90
N THR A 173 12.25 -3.84 6.94
CA THR A 173 12.96 -2.93 7.86
C THR A 173 13.58 -3.73 9.00
N SER A 174 14.89 -3.58 9.19
CA SER A 174 15.57 -4.19 10.34
C SER A 174 15.11 -3.52 11.63
N GLN A 175 14.50 -4.28 12.53
CA GLN A 175 14.18 -3.86 13.89
C GLN A 175 15.16 -4.55 14.84
N LYS A 176 16.20 -3.82 15.28
CA LYS A 176 17.18 -4.33 16.24
C LYS A 176 16.57 -4.24 17.63
N THR A 177 16.43 -5.37 18.32
CA THR A 177 16.19 -5.40 19.77
C THR A 177 17.49 -5.02 20.47
N ASN A 178 17.47 -3.96 21.25
CA ASN A 178 18.55 -3.65 22.18
C ASN A 178 18.51 -4.61 23.35
#